data_f3d42936b07dd6f12b579c542e62d7e7
#
_entry.id   f3d42936b07dd6f12b579c542e62d7e7
#
_cell.length_a   1.000
_cell.length_b   1.000
_cell.length_c   1.000
_cell.angle_alpha   90.00
_cell.angle_beta   90.00
_cell.angle_gamma   90.00
#
_symmetry.space_group_name_H-M   'P 1'
#
loop_
_entity.id
_entity.type
_entity.pdbx_description
1 polymer ?
#
loop_
_entity_poly.entity_id
_entity_poly.type
_entity_poly.pdbx_seq_one_letter_code
_entity_poly.pdbx_strand_id
1 'polypeptide(L)'
;LVGTLMTADTAAWFGEFSSTPMSVVPYHIIVVAGTLLTLYLGAHSIEKTNKIMMPLFFLIFIVLAVRVAFLPGAAEGYKFMFTPRWEALTDPMIWIWAMGQAFFSLSVTGSGMIVYGAYLSKDEDVVGVAQHTALFDTIAAVVAALVIIPACFAYGQDVGAGPSLLFVTLPTILQDLPLGRLFAIILYVAMIFAGVSSLQNMFEAVAESLMHKFPKLSRTAVL
;
A
#
# COMPACT_ATOMS: atom_id res chain seq x y z
N LEU A 1 -11.98 -16.78 -4.17
CA LEU A 1 -11.67 -15.39 -4.54
C LEU A 1 -10.70 -15.32 -5.73
N VAL A 2 -9.47 -15.82 -5.60
CA VAL A 2 -8.47 -15.72 -6.68
C VAL A 2 -8.89 -16.45 -7.96
N GLY A 3 -9.60 -17.57 -7.85
CA GLY A 3 -10.11 -18.30 -9.01
C GLY A 3 -11.15 -17.52 -9.82
N THR A 4 -12.05 -16.84 -9.14
CA THR A 4 -13.08 -15.99 -9.76
C THR A 4 -12.48 -14.73 -10.35
N LEU A 5 -11.50 -14.13 -9.67
CA LEU A 5 -10.83 -12.91 -10.12
C LEU A 5 -10.08 -13.09 -11.46
N MET A 6 -9.60 -14.30 -11.74
CA MET A 6 -8.88 -14.61 -12.99
C MET A 6 -9.77 -14.78 -14.23
N THR A 7 -11.08 -14.82 -14.05
CA THR A 7 -12.07 -15.04 -15.14
C THR A 7 -13.17 -13.98 -15.18
N ALA A 8 -13.27 -13.14 -14.15
CA ALA A 8 -14.32 -12.14 -14.04
C ALA A 8 -13.96 -10.83 -14.76
N ASP A 9 -14.98 -10.07 -15.14
CA ASP A 9 -14.83 -8.64 -15.37
C ASP A 9 -14.46 -7.98 -14.05
N THR A 10 -13.23 -7.52 -13.94
CA THR A 10 -12.66 -6.99 -12.70
C THR A 10 -13.37 -5.73 -12.21
N ALA A 11 -13.82 -4.87 -13.15
CA ALA A 11 -14.53 -3.64 -12.82
C ALA A 11 -15.95 -3.94 -12.30
N ALA A 12 -16.69 -4.81 -12.97
CA ALA A 12 -18.01 -5.24 -12.54
C ALA A 12 -17.94 -5.96 -11.18
N TRP A 13 -16.98 -6.85 -11.00
CA TRP A 13 -16.80 -7.59 -9.75
C TRP A 13 -16.45 -6.67 -8.58
N PHE A 14 -15.53 -5.71 -8.78
CA PHE A 14 -15.16 -4.74 -7.75
C PHE A 14 -16.32 -3.81 -7.41
N GLY A 15 -17.06 -3.34 -8.42
CA GLY A 15 -18.25 -2.51 -8.25
C GLY A 15 -19.32 -3.22 -7.43
N GLU A 16 -19.67 -4.45 -7.78
CA GLU A 16 -20.64 -5.26 -7.05
C GLU A 16 -20.20 -5.53 -5.60
N PHE A 17 -18.95 -5.97 -5.42
CA PHE A 17 -18.41 -6.25 -4.09
C PHE A 17 -18.40 -5.02 -3.18
N SER A 18 -17.96 -3.86 -3.69
CA SER A 18 -17.86 -2.63 -2.91
C SER A 18 -19.19 -1.97 -2.62
N SER A 19 -20.20 -2.15 -3.50
CA SER A 19 -21.52 -1.55 -3.35
C SER A 19 -22.51 -2.44 -2.59
N THR A 20 -22.23 -3.75 -2.47
CA THR A 20 -23.12 -4.66 -1.76
C THR A 20 -23.02 -4.43 -0.24
N PRO A 21 -24.13 -4.10 0.44
CA PRO A 21 -24.12 -3.89 1.88
C PRO A 21 -23.55 -5.09 2.63
N MET A 22 -22.70 -4.83 3.62
CA MET A 22 -22.12 -5.86 4.48
C MET A 22 -21.12 -6.83 3.82
N SER A 23 -20.91 -6.79 2.51
CA SER A 23 -19.95 -7.69 1.83
C SER A 23 -18.52 -7.53 2.30
N VAL A 24 -18.12 -6.31 2.65
CA VAL A 24 -16.76 -5.93 3.07
C VAL A 24 -16.52 -6.20 4.56
N VAL A 25 -17.58 -6.15 5.37
CA VAL A 25 -17.49 -6.20 6.85
C VAL A 25 -16.81 -7.47 7.38
N PRO A 26 -17.10 -8.70 6.92
CA PRO A 26 -16.42 -9.90 7.41
C PRO A 26 -14.90 -9.85 7.21
N TYR A 27 -14.46 -9.32 6.06
CA TYR A 27 -13.05 -9.18 5.75
C TYR A 27 -12.36 -8.12 6.61
N HIS A 28 -13.03 -7.00 6.88
CA HIS A 28 -12.55 -6.00 7.84
C HIS A 28 -12.37 -6.60 9.23
N ILE A 29 -13.35 -7.35 9.72
CA ILE A 29 -13.26 -8.01 11.03
C ILE A 29 -12.05 -8.96 11.08
N ILE A 30 -11.83 -9.76 10.03
CA ILE A 30 -10.69 -10.69 9.96
C ILE A 30 -9.36 -9.91 10.01
N VAL A 31 -9.22 -8.83 9.22
CA VAL A 31 -8.00 -8.04 9.18
C VAL A 31 -7.75 -7.34 10.52
N VAL A 32 -8.78 -6.73 11.12
CA VAL A 32 -8.68 -6.06 12.42
C VAL A 32 -8.32 -7.06 13.51
N ALA A 33 -9.03 -8.20 13.59
CA ALA A 33 -8.75 -9.24 14.58
C ALA A 33 -7.33 -9.82 14.40
N GLY A 34 -6.90 -10.05 13.16
CA GLY A 34 -5.53 -10.46 12.86
C GLY A 34 -4.49 -9.43 13.30
N THR A 35 -4.76 -8.15 13.07
CA THR A 35 -3.88 -7.06 13.51
C THR A 35 -3.76 -7.00 15.04
N LEU A 36 -4.89 -7.07 15.75
CA LEU A 36 -4.91 -7.08 17.22
C LEU A 36 -4.18 -8.30 17.79
N LEU A 37 -4.37 -9.48 17.18
CA LEU A 37 -3.65 -10.69 17.56
C LEU A 37 -2.13 -10.52 17.39
N THR A 38 -1.68 -9.93 16.31
CA THR A 38 -0.26 -9.70 16.06
C THR A 38 0.33 -8.68 17.03
N LEU A 39 -0.42 -7.63 17.39
CA LEU A 39 -0.03 -6.68 18.45
C LEU A 39 0.09 -7.36 19.81
N TYR A 40 -0.81 -8.28 20.12
CA TYR A 40 -0.77 -9.06 21.36
C TYR A 40 0.44 -9.98 21.41
N LEU A 41 0.82 -10.61 20.28
CA LEU A 41 1.99 -11.49 20.15
C LEU A 41 3.33 -10.74 20.10
N GLY A 42 3.30 -9.42 19.93
CA GLY A 42 4.45 -8.54 19.92
C GLY A 42 5.01 -8.20 18.52
N ALA A 43 5.59 -7.02 18.42
CA ALA A 43 6.06 -6.42 17.16
C ALA A 43 7.14 -7.25 16.42
N HIS A 44 7.90 -8.09 17.13
CA HIS A 44 9.00 -8.87 16.54
C HIS A 44 8.55 -9.87 15.47
N SER A 45 7.36 -10.45 15.62
CA SER A 45 6.81 -11.40 14.63
C SER A 45 6.59 -10.75 13.26
N ILE A 46 6.22 -9.48 13.25
CA ILE A 46 5.90 -8.72 12.04
C ILE A 46 7.14 -8.23 11.34
N GLU A 47 8.14 -7.77 12.09
CA GLU A 47 9.42 -7.39 11.53
C GLU A 47 10.01 -8.54 10.70
N LYS A 48 9.98 -9.77 11.23
CA LYS A 48 10.48 -10.96 10.52
C LYS A 48 9.68 -11.24 9.25
N THR A 49 8.37 -11.10 9.30
CA THR A 49 7.50 -11.32 8.13
C THR A 49 7.72 -10.24 7.09
N ASN A 50 7.78 -8.97 7.49
CA ASN A 50 8.01 -7.85 6.59
C ASN A 50 9.38 -7.91 5.89
N LYS A 51 10.41 -8.40 6.56
CA LYS A 51 11.74 -8.62 5.94
C LYS A 51 11.70 -9.55 4.71
N ILE A 52 10.73 -10.45 4.65
CA ILE A 52 10.55 -11.36 3.51
C ILE A 52 9.52 -10.79 2.53
N MET A 53 8.40 -10.31 3.03
CA MET A 53 7.27 -9.91 2.19
C MET A 53 7.54 -8.61 1.41
N MET A 54 8.26 -7.64 2.00
CA MET A 54 8.54 -6.38 1.30
C MET A 54 9.46 -6.55 0.08
N PRO A 55 10.61 -7.25 0.14
CA PRO A 55 11.39 -7.55 -1.05
C PRO A 55 10.61 -8.33 -2.10
N LEU A 56 9.77 -9.27 -1.69
CA LEU A 56 8.92 -10.04 -2.60
C LEU A 56 7.88 -9.15 -3.30
N PHE A 57 7.28 -8.21 -2.58
CA PHE A 57 6.37 -7.22 -3.12
C PHE A 57 7.06 -6.36 -4.20
N PHE A 58 8.24 -5.83 -3.90
CA PHE A 58 9.05 -5.08 -4.89
C PHE A 58 9.39 -5.92 -6.12
N LEU A 59 9.79 -7.18 -5.92
CA LEU A 59 10.11 -8.09 -7.03
C LEU A 59 8.91 -8.28 -7.95
N ILE A 60 7.71 -8.47 -7.40
CA ILE A 60 6.48 -8.60 -8.19
C ILE A 60 6.23 -7.34 -9.00
N PHE A 61 6.33 -6.17 -8.39
CA PHE A 61 6.12 -4.91 -9.11
C PHE A 61 7.17 -4.69 -10.20
N ILE A 62 8.42 -5.11 -10.02
CA ILE A 62 9.45 -5.07 -11.06
C ILE A 62 9.08 -6.01 -12.22
N VAL A 63 8.64 -7.24 -11.93
CA VAL A 63 8.17 -8.18 -12.97
C VAL A 63 6.97 -7.61 -13.73
N LEU A 64 6.01 -7.02 -13.02
CA LEU A 64 4.87 -6.36 -13.63
C LEU A 64 5.29 -5.16 -14.49
N ALA A 65 6.24 -4.34 -14.03
CA ALA A 65 6.75 -3.20 -14.79
C ALA A 65 7.38 -3.64 -16.12
N VAL A 66 8.20 -4.71 -16.07
CA VAL A 66 8.77 -5.30 -17.31
C VAL A 66 7.66 -5.79 -18.24
N ARG A 67 6.65 -6.49 -17.71
CA ARG A 67 5.54 -6.99 -18.54
C ARG A 67 4.73 -5.86 -19.16
N VAL A 68 4.39 -4.85 -18.37
CA VAL A 68 3.61 -3.70 -18.82
C VAL A 68 4.34 -2.89 -19.89
N ALA A 69 5.67 -2.80 -19.82
CA ALA A 69 6.47 -2.08 -20.81
C ALA A 69 6.31 -2.63 -22.23
N PHE A 70 5.95 -3.90 -22.37
CA PHE A 70 5.71 -4.56 -23.67
C PHE A 70 4.24 -4.60 -24.10
N LEU A 71 3.33 -3.98 -23.33
CA LEU A 71 1.91 -3.93 -23.71
C LEU A 71 1.67 -2.89 -24.81
N PRO A 72 0.82 -3.19 -25.80
CA PRO A 72 0.36 -2.19 -26.76
C PRO A 72 -0.33 -1.01 -26.03
N GLY A 73 0.06 0.21 -26.35
CA GLY A 73 -0.50 1.42 -25.70
C GLY A 73 0.24 1.88 -24.45
N ALA A 74 1.08 1.07 -23.82
CA ALA A 74 1.83 1.45 -22.63
C ALA A 74 2.80 2.63 -22.87
N ALA A 75 3.31 2.78 -24.09
CA ALA A 75 4.20 3.88 -24.48
C ALA A 75 3.59 5.26 -24.22
N GLU A 76 2.28 5.44 -24.47
CA GLU A 76 1.58 6.70 -24.18
C GLU A 76 1.49 6.96 -22.67
N GLY A 77 1.36 5.92 -21.85
CA GLY A 77 1.40 6.04 -20.40
C GLY A 77 2.77 6.48 -19.88
N TYR A 78 3.85 5.92 -20.42
CA TYR A 78 5.20 6.40 -20.09
C TYR A 78 5.42 7.84 -20.55
N LYS A 79 4.97 8.19 -21.75
CA LYS A 79 5.02 9.56 -22.24
C LYS A 79 4.24 10.52 -21.31
N PHE A 80 3.03 10.14 -20.90
CA PHE A 80 2.24 10.91 -19.95
C PHE A 80 2.99 11.12 -18.63
N MET A 81 3.62 10.07 -18.09
CA MET A 81 4.33 10.09 -16.82
C MET A 81 5.60 10.95 -16.86
N PHE A 82 6.38 10.86 -17.96
CA PHE A 82 7.66 11.53 -18.07
C PHE A 82 7.62 12.86 -18.84
N THR A 83 6.44 13.31 -19.30
CA THR A 83 6.29 14.62 -19.94
C THR A 83 6.12 15.70 -18.86
N PRO A 84 7.10 16.57 -18.64
CA PRO A 84 7.00 17.59 -17.61
C PRO A 84 5.93 18.64 -17.97
N ARG A 85 5.14 19.00 -16.99
CA ARG A 85 4.16 20.09 -17.09
C ARG A 85 4.62 21.23 -16.21
N TRP A 86 5.56 22.01 -16.70
CA TRP A 86 6.20 23.10 -15.93
C TRP A 86 5.19 24.14 -15.42
N GLU A 87 4.11 24.37 -16.15
CA GLU A 87 3.01 25.25 -15.76
C GLU A 87 2.34 24.84 -14.45
N ALA A 88 2.29 23.53 -14.17
CA ALA A 88 1.72 23.00 -12.93
C ALA A 88 2.49 23.45 -11.68
N LEU A 89 3.78 23.74 -11.80
CA LEU A 89 4.59 24.22 -10.67
C LEU A 89 4.19 25.62 -10.19
N THR A 90 3.47 26.38 -10.99
CA THR A 90 2.96 27.72 -10.63
C THR A 90 1.62 27.64 -9.87
N ASP A 91 0.96 26.50 -9.86
CA ASP A 91 -0.29 26.28 -9.13
C ASP A 91 0.00 25.87 -7.66
N PRO A 92 -0.36 26.71 -6.68
CA PRO A 92 -0.17 26.38 -5.26
C PRO A 92 -0.87 25.09 -4.82
N MET A 93 -1.97 24.72 -5.47
CA MET A 93 -2.71 23.49 -5.12
C MET A 93 -1.92 22.22 -5.40
N ILE A 94 -1.09 22.23 -6.43
CA ILE A 94 -0.19 21.09 -6.74
C ILE A 94 0.78 20.84 -5.58
N TRP A 95 1.32 21.89 -5.01
CA TRP A 95 2.23 21.79 -3.85
C TRP A 95 1.49 21.33 -2.59
N ILE A 96 0.28 21.78 -2.36
CA ILE A 96 -0.56 21.36 -1.24
C ILE A 96 -0.87 19.86 -1.36
N TRP A 97 -1.26 19.38 -2.53
CA TRP A 97 -1.52 17.95 -2.76
C TRP A 97 -0.25 17.10 -2.62
N ALA A 98 0.88 17.56 -3.17
CA ALA A 98 2.15 16.86 -3.05
C ALA A 98 2.60 16.75 -1.59
N MET A 99 2.50 17.84 -0.81
CA MET A 99 2.80 17.82 0.62
C MET A 99 1.85 16.92 1.40
N GLY A 100 0.54 16.98 1.11
CA GLY A 100 -0.44 16.10 1.73
C GLY A 100 -0.14 14.64 1.50
N GLN A 101 0.20 14.28 0.25
CA GLN A 101 0.60 12.92 -0.10
C GLN A 101 1.90 12.50 0.60
N ALA A 102 2.92 13.35 0.65
CA ALA A 102 4.16 13.05 1.33
C ALA A 102 3.96 12.83 2.84
N PHE A 103 3.16 13.67 3.49
CA PHE A 103 2.84 13.51 4.92
C PHE A 103 2.05 12.25 5.21
N PHE A 104 1.14 11.87 4.30
CA PHE A 104 0.39 10.62 4.41
C PHE A 104 1.31 9.40 4.21
N SER A 105 2.06 9.36 3.11
CA SER A 105 2.91 8.23 2.73
C SER A 105 4.00 7.95 3.76
N LEU A 106 4.66 9.00 4.25
CA LEU A 106 5.68 8.90 5.30
C LEU A 106 5.11 8.73 6.71
N SER A 107 3.79 8.56 6.87
CA SER A 107 3.13 8.40 8.17
C SER A 107 3.41 9.52 9.17
N VAL A 108 3.70 10.74 8.68
CA VAL A 108 3.86 11.94 9.51
C VAL A 108 2.51 12.35 10.09
N THR A 109 1.44 12.22 9.28
CA THR A 109 0.07 12.34 9.76
C THR A 109 -0.34 11.06 10.50
N GLY A 110 -1.07 11.15 11.60
CA GLY A 110 -1.60 9.98 12.32
C GLY A 110 -0.64 9.36 13.33
N SER A 111 0.41 10.09 13.73
CA SER A 111 1.34 9.70 14.82
C SER A 111 2.22 8.48 14.53
N GLY A 112 2.20 7.92 13.32
CA GLY A 112 2.97 6.72 12.96
C GLY A 112 4.47 6.90 13.14
N MET A 113 5.02 7.98 12.65
CA MET A 113 6.45 8.29 12.81
C MET A 113 6.85 8.50 14.27
N ILE A 114 5.96 9.03 15.11
CA ILE A 114 6.23 9.21 16.56
C ILE A 114 6.37 7.84 17.23
N VAL A 115 5.48 6.91 16.91
CA VAL A 115 5.53 5.53 17.45
C VAL A 115 6.80 4.82 17.00
N TYR A 116 7.11 4.83 15.72
CA TYR A 116 8.35 4.21 15.23
C TYR A 116 9.59 4.86 15.80
N GLY A 117 9.60 6.19 15.91
CA GLY A 117 10.71 6.91 16.55
C GLY A 117 10.93 6.54 18.02
N ALA A 118 9.84 6.26 18.75
CA ALA A 118 9.92 5.83 20.15
C ALA A 118 10.52 4.42 20.32
N TYR A 119 10.42 3.57 19.28
CA TYR A 119 11.00 2.22 19.29
C TYR A 119 12.43 2.13 18.76
N LEU A 120 12.99 3.24 18.23
CA LEU A 120 14.38 3.26 17.81
C LEU A 120 15.31 3.08 19.00
N SER A 121 16.37 2.30 18.81
CA SER A 121 17.43 2.20 19.82
C SER A 121 18.17 3.52 19.98
N LYS A 122 18.78 3.76 21.14
CA LYS A 122 19.50 5.01 21.41
C LYS A 122 20.74 5.18 20.56
N ASP A 123 21.24 4.11 19.98
CA ASP A 123 22.46 4.09 19.17
C ASP A 123 22.16 4.26 17.65
N GLU A 124 20.88 4.34 17.27
CA GLU A 124 20.49 4.50 15.88
C GLU A 124 20.63 5.94 15.40
N ASP A 125 21.14 6.09 14.18
CA ASP A 125 21.17 7.37 13.47
C ASP A 125 19.77 7.73 12.95
N VAL A 126 19.04 8.53 13.73
CA VAL A 126 17.69 8.97 13.40
C VAL A 126 17.61 9.68 12.04
N VAL A 127 18.63 10.49 11.71
CA VAL A 127 18.66 11.24 10.44
C VAL A 127 18.84 10.28 9.27
N GLY A 128 19.79 9.36 9.38
CA GLY A 128 20.01 8.32 8.36
C GLY A 128 18.78 7.44 8.16
N VAL A 129 18.13 7.00 9.24
CA VAL A 129 16.88 6.22 9.16
C VAL A 129 15.79 7.01 8.44
N ALA A 130 15.57 8.28 8.78
CA ALA A 130 14.55 9.11 8.14
C ALA A 130 14.83 9.32 6.64
N GLN A 131 16.09 9.55 6.26
CA GLN A 131 16.49 9.69 4.85
C GLN A 131 16.25 8.41 4.05
N HIS A 132 16.64 7.25 4.60
CA HIS A 132 16.39 5.96 3.94
C HIS A 132 14.90 5.68 3.82
N THR A 133 14.10 5.97 4.85
CA THR A 133 12.65 5.81 4.80
C THR A 133 12.05 6.64 3.66
N ALA A 134 12.39 7.92 3.57
CA ALA A 134 11.89 8.79 2.51
C ALA A 134 12.35 8.34 1.10
N LEU A 135 13.59 7.88 0.99
CA LEU A 135 14.13 7.36 -0.27
C LEU A 135 13.39 6.09 -0.73
N PHE A 136 13.23 5.10 0.15
CA PHE A 136 12.54 3.86 -0.20
C PHE A 136 11.05 4.05 -0.44
N ASP A 137 10.39 4.96 0.28
CA ASP A 137 9.00 5.36 0.02
C ASP A 137 8.86 5.93 -1.40
N THR A 138 9.75 6.84 -1.79
CA THR A 138 9.79 7.42 -3.13
C THR A 138 10.06 6.36 -4.21
N ILE A 139 11.02 5.47 -3.99
CA ILE A 139 11.32 4.36 -4.92
C ILE A 139 10.09 3.47 -5.09
N ALA A 140 9.41 3.11 -4.00
CA ALA A 140 8.21 2.29 -4.04
C ALA A 140 7.09 2.96 -4.86
N ALA A 141 6.87 4.25 -4.64
CA ALA A 141 5.87 5.02 -5.39
C ALA A 141 6.20 5.08 -6.89
N VAL A 142 7.46 5.32 -7.26
CA VAL A 142 7.90 5.34 -8.66
C VAL A 142 7.74 3.97 -9.31
N VAL A 143 8.15 2.89 -8.64
CA VAL A 143 7.99 1.52 -9.15
C VAL A 143 6.51 1.17 -9.37
N ALA A 144 5.64 1.53 -8.42
CA ALA A 144 4.21 1.34 -8.58
C ALA A 144 3.63 2.15 -9.75
N ALA A 145 4.05 3.41 -9.91
CA ALA A 145 3.63 4.27 -11.00
C ALA A 145 4.05 3.72 -12.37
N LEU A 146 5.28 3.17 -12.48
CA LEU A 146 5.78 2.51 -13.70
C LEU A 146 4.97 1.28 -14.13
N VAL A 147 4.20 0.69 -13.23
CA VAL A 147 3.27 -0.40 -13.53
C VAL A 147 1.89 0.14 -13.85
N ILE A 148 1.33 0.92 -12.93
CA ILE A 148 -0.10 1.26 -12.95
C ILE A 148 -0.41 2.25 -14.07
N ILE A 149 0.36 3.34 -14.21
CA ILE A 149 0.04 4.39 -15.18
C ILE A 149 0.10 3.87 -16.63
N PRO A 150 1.18 3.22 -17.09
CA PRO A 150 1.19 2.69 -18.45
C PRO A 150 0.18 1.56 -18.69
N ALA A 151 -0.16 0.79 -17.65
CA ALA A 151 -1.21 -0.21 -17.75
C ALA A 151 -2.60 0.42 -17.94
N CYS A 152 -2.89 1.54 -17.28
CA CYS A 152 -4.14 2.26 -17.51
C CYS A 152 -4.30 2.65 -18.98
N PHE A 153 -3.24 3.18 -19.60
CA PHE A 153 -3.26 3.51 -21.03
C PHE A 153 -3.42 2.27 -21.92
N ALA A 154 -2.73 1.16 -21.58
CA ALA A 154 -2.81 -0.08 -22.36
C ALA A 154 -4.22 -0.71 -22.31
N TYR A 155 -4.92 -0.60 -21.17
CA TYR A 155 -6.24 -1.19 -20.96
C TYR A 155 -7.39 -0.16 -21.04
N GLY A 156 -7.11 1.09 -21.42
CA GLY A 156 -8.12 2.15 -21.54
C GLY A 156 -8.78 2.53 -20.21
N GLN A 157 -8.06 2.40 -19.10
CA GLN A 157 -8.53 2.76 -17.78
C GLN A 157 -8.19 4.22 -17.44
N ASP A 158 -9.02 4.86 -16.61
CA ASP A 158 -8.75 6.21 -16.14
C ASP A 158 -7.64 6.21 -15.06
N VAL A 159 -6.56 6.94 -15.30
CA VAL A 159 -5.47 7.11 -14.33
C VAL A 159 -5.90 7.83 -13.04
N GLY A 160 -7.01 8.56 -13.08
CA GLY A 160 -7.61 9.24 -11.93
C GLY A 160 -8.58 8.40 -11.12
N ALA A 161 -8.77 7.13 -11.45
CA ALA A 161 -9.81 6.28 -10.86
C ALA A 161 -9.58 5.92 -9.37
N GLY A 162 -8.46 6.35 -8.76
CA GLY A 162 -8.19 6.14 -7.34
C GLY A 162 -8.04 4.65 -6.95
N PRO A 163 -8.74 4.16 -5.89
CA PRO A 163 -8.56 2.79 -5.41
C PRO A 163 -8.84 1.70 -6.44
N SER A 164 -9.66 1.96 -7.45
CA SER A 164 -9.95 1.01 -8.52
C SER A 164 -8.71 0.66 -9.36
N LEU A 165 -7.71 1.53 -9.40
CA LEU A 165 -6.42 1.22 -10.03
C LEU A 165 -5.77 -0.04 -9.43
N LEU A 166 -5.89 -0.22 -8.13
CA LEU A 166 -5.33 -1.38 -7.43
C LEU A 166 -6.22 -2.63 -7.57
N PHE A 167 -7.54 -2.45 -7.58
CA PHE A 167 -8.49 -3.56 -7.53
C PHE A 167 -9.12 -3.93 -8.88
N VAL A 168 -8.92 -3.11 -9.90
CA VAL A 168 -9.37 -3.35 -11.27
C VAL A 168 -8.18 -3.49 -12.22
N THR A 169 -7.31 -2.49 -12.29
CA THR A 169 -6.21 -2.47 -13.26
C THR A 169 -5.18 -3.56 -12.98
N LEU A 170 -4.70 -3.73 -11.74
CA LEU A 170 -3.73 -4.78 -11.42
C LEU A 170 -4.27 -6.20 -11.66
N PRO A 171 -5.49 -6.57 -11.23
CA PRO A 171 -6.07 -7.86 -11.59
C PRO A 171 -6.17 -8.10 -13.09
N THR A 172 -6.54 -7.08 -13.87
CA THR A 172 -6.60 -7.19 -15.33
C THR A 172 -5.23 -7.53 -15.93
N ILE A 173 -4.17 -6.87 -15.48
CA ILE A 173 -2.80 -7.19 -15.90
C ILE A 173 -2.44 -8.64 -15.54
N LEU A 174 -2.81 -9.05 -14.33
CA LEU A 174 -2.50 -10.40 -13.83
C LEU A 174 -3.25 -11.49 -14.58
N GLN A 175 -4.48 -11.21 -15.07
CA GLN A 175 -5.24 -12.15 -15.92
C GLN A 175 -4.49 -12.50 -17.21
N ASP A 176 -3.77 -11.54 -17.79
CA ASP A 176 -3.05 -11.70 -19.06
C ASP A 176 -1.63 -12.27 -18.89
N LEU A 177 -1.23 -12.59 -17.65
CA LEU A 177 0.12 -13.09 -17.38
C LEU A 177 0.18 -14.61 -17.31
N PRO A 178 1.25 -15.23 -17.89
CA PRO A 178 1.61 -16.59 -17.53
C PRO A 178 1.83 -16.69 -16.01
N LEU A 179 1.23 -17.67 -15.36
CA LEU A 179 1.24 -17.81 -13.89
C LEU A 179 0.56 -16.64 -13.15
N GLY A 180 -0.27 -15.84 -13.79
CA GLY A 180 -0.93 -14.68 -13.20
C GLY A 180 -1.68 -14.99 -11.90
N ARG A 181 -2.27 -16.20 -11.81
CA ARG A 181 -2.90 -16.67 -10.56
C ARG A 181 -1.91 -16.75 -9.39
N LEU A 182 -0.69 -17.25 -9.62
CA LEU A 182 0.35 -17.32 -8.60
C LEU A 182 0.79 -15.92 -8.19
N PHE A 183 1.05 -15.05 -9.17
CA PHE A 183 1.41 -13.65 -8.89
C PHE A 183 0.30 -12.91 -8.14
N ALA A 184 -0.98 -13.16 -8.48
CA ALA A 184 -2.12 -12.58 -7.76
C ALA A 184 -2.15 -13.01 -6.29
N ILE A 185 -1.95 -14.29 -6.00
CA ILE A 185 -1.91 -14.79 -4.62
C ILE A 185 -0.79 -14.10 -3.84
N ILE A 186 0.42 -14.07 -4.39
CA ILE A 186 1.59 -13.48 -3.73
C ILE A 186 1.37 -11.98 -3.50
N LEU A 187 0.89 -11.26 -4.52
CA LEU A 187 0.61 -9.83 -4.44
C LEU A 187 -0.40 -9.50 -3.34
N TYR A 188 -1.56 -10.19 -3.33
CA TYR A 188 -2.60 -9.89 -2.34
C TYR A 188 -2.22 -10.34 -0.93
N VAL A 189 -1.47 -11.43 -0.79
CA VAL A 189 -0.88 -11.81 0.52
C VAL A 189 0.09 -10.74 0.99
N ALA A 190 0.99 -10.25 0.13
CA ALA A 190 1.91 -9.17 0.48
C ALA A 190 1.17 -7.88 0.86
N MET A 191 0.09 -7.54 0.13
CA MET A 191 -0.77 -6.39 0.46
C MET A 191 -1.47 -6.53 1.82
N ILE A 192 -1.94 -7.73 2.18
CA ILE A 192 -2.52 -7.98 3.51
C ILE A 192 -1.46 -7.73 4.59
N PHE A 193 -0.24 -8.24 4.42
CA PHE A 193 0.84 -7.99 5.38
C PHE A 193 1.22 -6.51 5.49
N ALA A 194 1.31 -5.81 4.35
CA ALA A 194 1.55 -4.38 4.33
C ALA A 194 0.44 -3.59 5.04
N GLY A 195 -0.83 -3.96 4.80
CA GLY A 195 -1.98 -3.37 5.47
C GLY A 195 -1.99 -3.63 6.98
N VAL A 196 -1.72 -4.88 7.39
CA VAL A 196 -1.63 -5.25 8.81
C VAL A 196 -0.52 -4.47 9.51
N SER A 197 0.67 -4.34 8.92
CA SER A 197 1.77 -3.57 9.52
C SER A 197 1.43 -2.09 9.70
N SER A 198 0.71 -1.50 8.74
CA SER A 198 0.23 -0.11 8.85
C SER A 198 -0.83 0.05 9.95
N LEU A 199 -1.80 -0.85 10.00
CA LEU A 199 -2.84 -0.85 11.04
C LEU A 199 -2.27 -1.03 12.44
N GLN A 200 -1.24 -1.86 12.60
CA GLN A 200 -0.57 -2.03 13.89
C GLN A 200 0.00 -0.73 14.41
N ASN A 201 0.68 0.02 13.56
CA ASN A 201 1.21 1.32 13.93
C ASN A 201 0.12 2.29 14.40
N MET A 202 -1.02 2.31 13.70
CA MET A 202 -2.16 3.13 14.07
C MET A 202 -2.77 2.70 15.41
N PHE A 203 -2.95 1.40 15.63
CA PHE A 203 -3.47 0.87 16.90
C PHE A 203 -2.50 1.10 18.05
N GLU A 204 -1.19 0.95 17.80
CA GLU A 204 -0.16 1.20 18.82
C GLU A 204 -0.18 2.67 19.27
N ALA A 205 -0.32 3.62 18.35
CA ALA A 205 -0.44 5.04 18.71
C ALA A 205 -1.64 5.33 19.63
N VAL A 206 -2.76 4.66 19.36
CA VAL A 206 -3.97 4.77 20.22
C VAL A 206 -3.74 4.10 21.57
N ALA A 207 -3.17 2.88 21.56
CA ALA A 207 -2.92 2.11 22.77
C ALA A 207 -1.96 2.84 23.72
N GLU A 208 -0.84 3.35 23.21
CA GLU A 208 0.12 4.13 23.99
C GLU A 208 -0.51 5.41 24.56
N SER A 209 -1.32 6.10 23.77
CA SER A 209 -2.02 7.31 24.20
C SER A 209 -3.00 7.01 25.34
N LEU A 210 -3.73 5.89 25.27
CA LEU A 210 -4.66 5.46 26.31
C LEU A 210 -3.93 5.02 27.59
N MET A 211 -2.86 4.24 27.47
CA MET A 211 -2.05 3.82 28.61
C MET A 211 -1.38 5.00 29.31
N HIS A 212 -0.92 6.00 28.54
CA HIS A 212 -0.37 7.22 29.11
C HIS A 212 -1.43 8.02 29.90
N LYS A 213 -2.63 8.16 29.34
CA LYS A 213 -3.73 8.88 29.99
C LYS A 213 -4.31 8.12 31.19
N PHE A 214 -4.32 6.79 31.13
CA PHE A 214 -4.87 5.90 32.14
C PHE A 214 -3.85 4.86 32.61
N PRO A 215 -2.89 5.21 33.46
CA PRO A 215 -1.76 4.34 33.84
C PRO A 215 -2.16 3.02 34.53
N LYS A 216 -3.43 2.87 34.91
CA LYS A 216 -3.98 1.64 35.53
C LYS A 216 -4.43 0.60 34.48
N LEU A 217 -4.55 0.99 33.21
CA LEU A 217 -4.93 0.06 32.15
C LEU A 217 -3.73 -0.78 31.73
N SER A 218 -3.94 -2.08 31.67
CA SER A 218 -2.95 -2.98 31.08
C SER A 218 -3.01 -2.91 29.55
N ARG A 219 -1.91 -3.23 28.87
CA ARG A 219 -1.87 -3.33 27.41
C ARG A 219 -2.98 -4.23 26.85
N THR A 220 -3.22 -5.37 27.50
CA THR A 220 -4.28 -6.32 27.12
C THR A 220 -5.71 -5.73 27.25
N ALA A 221 -5.90 -4.76 28.13
CA ALA A 221 -7.21 -4.12 28.33
C ALA A 221 -7.45 -2.96 27.34
N VAL A 222 -6.41 -2.48 26.70
CA VAL A 222 -6.46 -1.38 25.73
C VAL A 222 -6.55 -1.90 24.29
N LEU A 223 -5.97 -3.06 23.99
CA LEU A 223 -6.07 -3.78 22.72
C LEU A 223 -7.36 -4.58 22.64
#